data_20fce14d2f414c67a69b2694b294a720
#
_entry.id   20fce14d2f414c67a69b2694b294a720
#
_cell.length_a   1.000
_cell.length_b   1.000
_cell.length_c   1.000
_cell.angle_alpha   90.00
_cell.angle_beta   90.00
_cell.angle_gamma   90.00
#
_symmetry.space_group_name_H-M   'P 1'
#
loop_
_entity.id
_entity.type
_entity.pdbx_description
1 polymer ?
#
loop_
_entity_poly.entity_id
_entity_poly.type
_entity_poly.pdbx_seq_one_letter_code
_entity_poly.pdbx_strand_id
1 'polypeptide(L)'
;MKKKQSPSIKVLKEKTFLKMIENSIGANLWKNNYGEKNGKIIDLTQNGYLSCAFFVSSILKIFDLVSGIHLTVEGLEKDLIKNHWQEVSNFKKIEKGAVIIWEGTTEYNPFTKKEEFHSHSGFYLGNKKAVSMNSLNGFPVIHHYTYNETKKIKKIYCRPVK
;
A
#
# COMPACT_ATOMS: atom_id res chain seq x y z
N MET A 1 50.51 16.60 -4.13
CA MET A 1 49.30 16.79 -3.28
C MET A 1 48.29 15.67 -3.56
N LYS A 2 48.05 14.76 -2.61
CA LYS A 2 47.02 13.71 -2.75
C LYS A 2 45.64 14.38 -2.63
N LYS A 3 44.83 14.33 -3.70
CA LYS A 3 43.39 14.75 -3.63
C LYS A 3 42.72 13.85 -2.59
N LYS A 4 42.26 14.43 -1.47
CA LYS A 4 41.34 13.76 -0.55
C LYS A 4 40.08 13.42 -1.34
N GLN A 5 39.85 12.14 -1.64
CA GLN A 5 38.56 11.69 -2.16
C GLN A 5 37.52 11.96 -1.08
N SER A 6 36.47 12.71 -1.44
CA SER A 6 35.31 12.88 -0.56
C SER A 6 34.67 11.50 -0.34
N PRO A 7 34.22 11.20 0.89
CA PRO A 7 33.57 9.92 1.17
C PRO A 7 32.34 9.73 0.28
N SER A 8 32.27 8.62 -0.43
CA SER A 8 31.11 8.27 -1.24
C SER A 8 29.93 7.91 -0.32
N ILE A 9 28.78 8.57 -0.51
CA ILE A 9 27.55 8.25 0.22
C ILE A 9 26.77 7.22 -0.59
N LYS A 10 26.47 6.05 0.01
CA LYS A 10 25.61 5.01 -0.57
C LYS A 10 24.20 5.13 0.02
N VAL A 11 23.20 5.38 -0.84
CA VAL A 11 21.78 5.38 -0.42
C VAL A 11 21.31 3.96 -0.15
N LEU A 12 20.75 3.71 1.03
CA LEU A 12 20.19 2.42 1.43
C LEU A 12 18.69 2.38 1.09
N LYS A 13 18.38 2.11 -0.17
CA LYS A 13 16.99 2.16 -0.70
C LYS A 13 16.02 1.30 0.11
N GLU A 14 16.41 0.06 0.45
CA GLU A 14 15.54 -0.84 1.20
C GLU A 14 15.22 -0.31 2.61
N LYS A 15 16.23 0.13 3.34
CA LYS A 15 16.04 0.72 4.68
C LYS A 15 15.16 1.96 4.61
N THR A 16 15.33 2.79 3.58
CA THR A 16 14.52 4.00 3.34
C THR A 16 13.08 3.64 3.01
N PHE A 17 12.86 2.62 2.16
CA PHE A 17 11.53 2.11 1.83
C PHE A 17 10.76 1.66 3.08
N LEU A 18 11.37 0.80 3.89
CA LEU A 18 10.74 0.31 5.13
C LEU A 18 10.45 1.45 6.11
N LYS A 19 11.38 2.41 6.22
CA LYS A 19 11.17 3.58 7.08
C LYS A 19 10.06 4.49 6.56
N MET A 20 9.92 4.63 5.24
CA MET A 20 8.81 5.40 4.65
C MET A 20 7.45 4.76 4.95
N ILE A 21 7.35 3.44 4.89
CA ILE A 21 6.13 2.73 5.31
C ILE A 21 5.81 3.01 6.79
N GLU A 22 6.81 2.92 7.67
CA GLU A 22 6.61 3.21 9.11
C GLU A 22 6.19 4.67 9.34
N ASN A 23 6.82 5.62 8.67
CA ASN A 23 6.56 7.06 8.80
C ASN A 23 5.23 7.50 8.15
N SER A 24 4.61 6.63 7.34
CA SER A 24 3.30 6.92 6.72
C SER A 24 2.14 6.90 7.72
N ILE A 25 2.35 6.28 8.88
CA ILE A 25 1.30 6.09 9.89
C ILE A 25 0.78 7.44 10.39
N GLY A 26 -0.54 7.63 10.30
CA GLY A 26 -1.21 8.89 10.66
C GLY A 26 -1.07 10.03 9.63
N ALA A 27 -0.37 9.81 8.50
CA ALA A 27 -0.18 10.85 7.50
C ALA A 27 -1.39 10.99 6.55
N ASN A 28 -1.83 12.22 6.30
CA ASN A 28 -2.97 12.53 5.43
C ASN A 28 -2.63 12.62 3.92
N LEU A 29 -1.47 12.08 3.49
CA LEU A 29 -0.96 12.23 2.12
C LEU A 29 -1.81 11.54 1.06
N TRP A 30 -2.55 10.49 1.43
CA TRP A 30 -3.33 9.67 0.48
C TRP A 30 -4.83 9.87 0.62
N LYS A 31 -5.24 10.93 1.29
CA LYS A 31 -6.65 11.19 1.61
C LYS A 31 -7.45 11.57 0.38
N ASN A 32 -6.85 12.33 -0.53
CA ASN A 32 -7.54 12.83 -1.72
C ASN A 32 -6.76 12.53 -2.99
N ASN A 33 -7.46 12.15 -4.04
CA ASN A 33 -6.96 12.02 -5.40
C ASN A 33 -8.07 12.50 -6.36
N TYR A 34 -7.80 13.56 -7.10
CA TYR A 34 -8.82 14.19 -7.92
C TYR A 34 -8.79 13.72 -9.37
N GLY A 35 -9.97 13.52 -9.94
CA GLY A 35 -10.20 13.26 -11.35
C GLY A 35 -11.32 14.13 -11.88
N GLU A 36 -11.49 14.11 -13.20
CA GLU A 36 -12.59 14.80 -13.88
C GLU A 36 -13.52 13.78 -14.53
N LYS A 37 -14.83 13.96 -14.30
CA LYS A 37 -15.89 13.18 -14.95
C LYS A 37 -16.98 14.12 -15.47
N ASN A 38 -17.18 14.15 -16.79
CA ASN A 38 -18.17 15.02 -17.45
C ASN A 38 -18.01 16.50 -17.06
N GLY A 39 -16.80 17.02 -17.05
CA GLY A 39 -16.48 18.41 -16.69
C GLY A 39 -16.58 18.73 -15.19
N LYS A 40 -16.82 17.73 -14.33
CA LYS A 40 -16.89 17.91 -12.88
C LYS A 40 -15.68 17.28 -12.20
N ILE A 41 -15.04 18.04 -11.32
CA ILE A 41 -13.97 17.52 -10.47
C ILE A 41 -14.58 16.63 -9.39
N ILE A 42 -14.04 15.43 -9.25
CA ILE A 42 -14.45 14.46 -8.23
C ILE A 42 -13.22 13.95 -7.46
N ASP A 43 -13.40 13.68 -6.17
CA ASP A 43 -12.38 12.98 -5.37
C ASP A 43 -12.55 11.47 -5.54
N LEU A 44 -11.61 10.85 -6.25
CA LEU A 44 -11.61 9.42 -6.58
C LEU A 44 -11.37 8.54 -5.34
N THR A 45 -10.73 9.08 -4.31
CA THR A 45 -10.46 8.36 -3.05
C THR A 45 -11.51 8.60 -1.97
N GLN A 46 -12.50 9.45 -2.24
CA GLN A 46 -13.60 9.73 -1.33
C GLN A 46 -13.12 10.06 0.09
N ASN A 47 -12.25 11.08 0.18
CA ASN A 47 -11.66 11.55 1.44
C ASN A 47 -10.90 10.44 2.22
N GLY A 48 -10.24 9.54 1.49
CA GLY A 48 -9.45 8.43 2.03
C GLY A 48 -10.21 7.12 2.20
N TYR A 49 -11.51 7.09 2.00
CA TYR A 49 -12.33 5.87 2.13
C TYR A 49 -11.90 4.78 1.16
N LEU A 50 -11.56 5.13 -0.10
CA LEU A 50 -11.12 4.22 -1.17
C LEU A 50 -9.63 4.37 -1.53
N SER A 51 -8.76 4.67 -0.58
CA SER A 51 -7.36 5.03 -0.87
C SER A 51 -6.33 3.93 -0.57
N CYS A 52 -6.73 2.70 -0.25
CA CYS A 52 -5.79 1.65 0.14
C CYS A 52 -4.79 1.28 -0.98
N ALA A 53 -5.25 1.12 -2.22
CA ALA A 53 -4.37 0.85 -3.36
C ALA A 53 -3.53 2.09 -3.74
N PHE A 54 -4.09 3.29 -3.63
CA PHE A 54 -3.38 4.54 -3.83
C PHE A 54 -2.20 4.69 -2.85
N PHE A 55 -2.44 4.43 -1.57
CA PHE A 55 -1.40 4.41 -0.53
C PHE A 55 -0.27 3.45 -0.86
N VAL A 56 -0.59 2.18 -1.11
CA VAL A 56 0.41 1.14 -1.36
C VAL A 56 1.20 1.44 -2.64
N SER A 57 0.51 1.69 -3.76
CA SER A 57 1.18 1.92 -5.04
C SER A 57 2.01 3.21 -5.07
N SER A 58 1.60 4.27 -4.38
CA SER A 58 2.37 5.50 -4.27
C SER A 58 3.73 5.28 -3.61
N ILE A 59 3.76 4.59 -2.47
CA ILE A 59 5.03 4.27 -1.80
C ILE A 59 5.89 3.37 -2.68
N LEU A 60 5.32 2.31 -3.27
CA LEU A 60 6.04 1.42 -4.16
C LEU A 60 6.63 2.16 -5.37
N LYS A 61 5.88 3.11 -5.94
CA LYS A 61 6.30 3.90 -7.11
C LYS A 61 7.50 4.80 -6.82
N ILE A 62 7.59 5.38 -5.63
CA ILE A 62 8.76 6.19 -5.22
C ILE A 62 10.06 5.38 -5.31
N PHE A 63 10.01 4.06 -5.12
CA PHE A 63 11.17 3.15 -5.18
C PHE A 63 11.27 2.36 -6.49
N ASP A 64 10.47 2.69 -7.49
CA ASP A 64 10.39 1.98 -8.79
C ASP A 64 10.11 0.47 -8.65
N LEU A 65 9.28 0.12 -7.66
CA LEU A 65 8.87 -1.26 -7.37
C LEU A 65 7.58 -1.66 -8.08
N VAL A 66 6.88 -0.70 -8.68
CA VAL A 66 5.72 -0.86 -9.55
C VAL A 66 5.78 0.15 -10.69
N SER A 67 5.05 -0.10 -11.79
CA SER A 67 5.07 0.74 -12.99
C SER A 67 4.27 2.03 -12.83
N GLY A 68 3.21 2.03 -12.00
CA GLY A 68 2.30 3.15 -11.84
C GLY A 68 1.66 3.27 -10.46
N ILE A 69 0.86 4.32 -10.29
CA ILE A 69 -0.01 4.52 -9.14
C ILE A 69 -1.40 4.01 -9.48
N HIS A 70 -2.01 3.25 -8.57
CA HIS A 70 -3.28 2.56 -8.78
C HIS A 70 -4.33 2.99 -7.75
N LEU A 71 -5.58 3.15 -8.21
CA LEU A 71 -6.73 3.45 -7.35
C LEU A 71 -7.55 2.20 -7.00
N THR A 72 -7.25 1.07 -7.65
CA THR A 72 -7.92 -0.21 -7.38
C THR A 72 -6.92 -1.27 -6.96
N VAL A 73 -7.35 -2.17 -6.07
CA VAL A 73 -6.53 -3.31 -5.63
C VAL A 73 -6.22 -4.25 -6.80
N GLU A 74 -7.16 -4.44 -7.73
CA GLU A 74 -6.93 -5.24 -8.94
C GLU A 74 -5.82 -4.63 -9.84
N GLY A 75 -5.83 -3.31 -10.04
CA GLY A 75 -4.78 -2.62 -10.79
C GLY A 75 -3.41 -2.73 -10.13
N LEU A 76 -3.36 -2.56 -8.80
CA LEU A 76 -2.15 -2.77 -8.01
C LEU A 76 -1.64 -4.20 -8.16
N GLU A 77 -2.51 -5.21 -8.02
CA GLU A 77 -2.14 -6.63 -8.10
C GLU A 77 -1.55 -6.99 -9.45
N LYS A 78 -2.18 -6.54 -10.56
CA LYS A 78 -1.65 -6.73 -11.92
C LYS A 78 -0.26 -6.13 -12.08
N ASP A 79 -0.02 -4.96 -11.50
CA ASP A 79 1.27 -4.27 -11.61
C ASP A 79 2.36 -4.92 -10.72
N LEU A 80 1.99 -5.43 -9.54
CA LEU A 80 2.89 -6.24 -8.72
C LEU A 80 3.40 -7.46 -9.50
N ILE A 81 2.49 -8.22 -10.13
CA ILE A 81 2.83 -9.40 -10.95
C ILE A 81 3.74 -9.00 -12.11
N LYS A 82 3.40 -7.92 -12.83
CA LYS A 82 4.20 -7.39 -13.93
C LYS A 82 5.63 -7.00 -13.51
N ASN A 83 5.80 -6.52 -12.29
CA ASN A 83 7.11 -6.15 -11.73
C ASN A 83 7.75 -7.30 -10.93
N HIS A 84 7.36 -8.56 -11.23
CA HIS A 84 7.97 -9.79 -10.70
C HIS A 84 7.85 -9.99 -9.18
N TRP A 85 6.86 -9.36 -8.54
CA TRP A 85 6.53 -9.68 -7.17
C TRP A 85 5.99 -11.11 -7.10
N GLN A 86 6.43 -11.85 -6.09
CA GLN A 86 6.10 -13.25 -5.95
C GLN A 86 5.01 -13.46 -4.91
N GLU A 87 3.97 -14.16 -5.29
CA GLU A 87 2.94 -14.60 -4.34
C GLU A 87 3.51 -15.66 -3.40
N VAL A 88 3.32 -15.49 -2.10
CA VAL A 88 3.78 -16.44 -1.07
C VAL A 88 2.61 -17.06 -0.35
N SER A 89 2.57 -18.40 -0.32
CA SER A 89 1.57 -19.18 0.42
C SER A 89 1.95 -19.48 1.87
N ASN A 90 3.26 -19.38 2.19
CA ASN A 90 3.77 -19.66 3.53
C ASN A 90 3.93 -18.37 4.34
N PHE A 91 2.96 -18.10 5.21
CA PHE A 91 2.96 -16.91 6.09
C PHE A 91 4.14 -16.83 7.09
N LYS A 92 4.90 -17.91 7.30
CA LYS A 92 6.12 -17.88 8.13
C LYS A 92 7.31 -17.21 7.44
N LYS A 93 7.22 -17.00 6.13
CA LYS A 93 8.29 -16.40 5.30
C LYS A 93 7.95 -14.98 4.82
N ILE A 94 6.98 -14.33 5.44
CA ILE A 94 6.62 -12.96 5.04
C ILE A 94 7.69 -11.99 5.52
N GLU A 95 8.26 -11.24 4.59
CA GLU A 95 9.24 -10.20 4.88
C GLU A 95 8.57 -8.85 5.13
N LYS A 96 9.22 -7.99 5.92
CA LYS A 96 8.77 -6.60 6.09
C LYS A 96 8.70 -5.90 4.74
N GLY A 97 7.64 -5.12 4.53
CA GLY A 97 7.38 -4.44 3.26
C GLY A 97 6.68 -5.30 2.21
N ALA A 98 6.35 -6.57 2.52
CA ALA A 98 5.44 -7.36 1.68
C ALA A 98 4.08 -6.68 1.57
N VAL A 99 3.44 -6.80 0.41
CA VAL A 99 2.08 -6.30 0.17
C VAL A 99 1.08 -7.38 0.53
N ILE A 100 0.14 -7.06 1.41
CA ILE A 100 -0.98 -7.91 1.78
C ILE A 100 -2.22 -7.46 1.03
N ILE A 101 -2.91 -8.41 0.41
CA ILE A 101 -4.26 -8.23 -0.15
C ILE A 101 -5.21 -9.04 0.72
N TRP A 102 -6.19 -8.38 1.33
CA TRP A 102 -7.27 -9.02 2.08
C TRP A 102 -8.46 -9.29 1.19
N GLU A 103 -9.25 -10.32 1.53
CA GLU A 103 -10.53 -10.59 0.87
C GLU A 103 -11.44 -9.37 0.96
N GLY A 104 -12.16 -9.12 -0.12
CA GLY A 104 -13.13 -8.03 -0.17
C GLY A 104 -14.36 -8.36 0.66
N THR A 105 -14.98 -7.31 1.18
CA THR A 105 -16.26 -7.34 1.88
C THR A 105 -17.23 -6.36 1.24
N THR A 106 -18.52 -6.67 1.31
CA THR A 106 -19.56 -5.72 0.94
C THR A 106 -19.87 -4.86 2.16
N GLU A 107 -19.66 -3.56 2.01
CA GLU A 107 -19.83 -2.57 3.09
C GLU A 107 -20.63 -1.37 2.57
N TYR A 108 -21.36 -0.71 3.47
CA TYR A 108 -22.08 0.52 3.13
C TYR A 108 -21.09 1.67 2.92
N ASN A 109 -21.09 2.23 1.70
CA ASN A 109 -20.27 3.37 1.36
C ASN A 109 -21.03 4.68 1.71
N PRO A 110 -20.55 5.49 2.68
CA PRO A 110 -21.24 6.70 3.12
C PRO A 110 -21.24 7.82 2.07
N PHE A 111 -20.35 7.78 1.09
CA PHE A 111 -20.25 8.79 0.03
C PHE A 111 -21.22 8.51 -1.13
N THR A 112 -21.36 7.26 -1.53
CA THR A 112 -22.30 6.84 -2.59
C THR A 112 -23.67 6.46 -2.05
N LYS A 113 -23.80 6.23 -0.73
CA LYS A 113 -25.00 5.77 -0.03
C LYS A 113 -25.51 4.41 -0.55
N LYS A 114 -24.58 3.52 -0.89
CA LYS A 114 -24.87 2.18 -1.44
C LYS A 114 -23.98 1.13 -0.79
N GLU A 115 -24.44 -0.11 -0.83
CA GLU A 115 -23.62 -1.28 -0.57
C GLU A 115 -22.62 -1.47 -1.74
N GLU A 116 -21.33 -1.55 -1.43
CA GLU A 116 -20.28 -1.71 -2.44
C GLU A 116 -19.27 -2.75 -1.96
N PHE A 117 -18.74 -3.54 -2.92
CA PHE A 117 -17.73 -4.53 -2.62
C PHE A 117 -16.34 -3.90 -2.72
N HIS A 118 -15.56 -3.98 -1.66
CA HIS A 118 -14.20 -3.45 -1.59
C HIS A 118 -13.19 -4.49 -1.15
N SER A 119 -12.16 -4.70 -1.96
CA SER A 119 -10.93 -5.36 -1.55
C SER A 119 -10.03 -4.39 -0.79
N HIS A 120 -9.11 -4.90 0.02
CA HIS A 120 -8.22 -4.06 0.81
C HIS A 120 -6.76 -4.44 0.61
N SER A 121 -5.85 -3.47 0.73
CA SER A 121 -4.41 -3.69 0.61
C SER A 121 -3.62 -2.87 1.62
N GLY A 122 -2.42 -3.38 1.95
CA GLY A 122 -1.51 -2.72 2.89
C GLY A 122 -0.14 -3.38 2.90
N PHE A 123 0.71 -2.96 3.83
CA PHE A 123 2.06 -3.50 4.00
C PHE A 123 2.20 -4.30 5.28
N TYR A 124 2.97 -5.37 5.22
CA TYR A 124 3.41 -6.12 6.40
C TYR A 124 4.59 -5.43 7.08
N LEU A 125 4.50 -5.23 8.39
CA LEU A 125 5.53 -4.57 9.20
C LEU A 125 6.40 -5.53 10.02
N GLY A 126 6.14 -6.84 9.94
CA GLY A 126 6.75 -7.82 10.85
C GLY A 126 5.96 -7.94 12.16
N ASN A 127 6.30 -8.97 12.95
CA ASN A 127 5.72 -9.21 14.27
C ASN A 127 4.19 -9.21 14.29
N LYS A 128 3.57 -9.85 13.27
CA LYS A 128 2.11 -9.91 13.09
C LYS A 128 1.43 -8.55 12.94
N LYS A 129 2.17 -7.50 12.57
CA LYS A 129 1.63 -6.16 12.34
C LYS A 129 1.57 -5.86 10.85
N ALA A 130 0.57 -5.10 10.46
CA ALA A 130 0.42 -4.50 9.14
C ALA A 130 0.05 -3.03 9.27
N VAL A 131 0.23 -2.28 8.19
CA VAL A 131 -0.27 -0.92 8.04
C VAL A 131 -1.12 -0.84 6.79
N SER A 132 -2.30 -0.27 6.89
CA SER A 132 -3.19 0.00 5.77
C SER A 132 -4.04 1.24 6.04
N MET A 133 -4.67 1.75 4.99
CA MET A 133 -5.58 2.89 5.13
C MET A 133 -6.77 2.50 6.01
N ASN A 134 -7.08 3.35 6.98
CA ASN A 134 -8.33 3.27 7.72
C ASN A 134 -9.38 4.10 6.97
N SER A 135 -10.43 3.47 6.47
CA SER A 135 -11.47 4.12 5.66
C SER A 135 -12.24 5.22 6.40
N LEU A 136 -12.39 5.10 7.72
CA LEU A 136 -13.10 6.11 8.52
C LEU A 136 -12.23 7.34 8.81
N ASN A 137 -10.94 7.13 9.06
CA ASN A 137 -10.01 8.19 9.43
C ASN A 137 -9.34 8.84 8.19
N GLY A 138 -9.24 8.10 7.07
CA GLY A 138 -8.60 8.55 5.84
C GLY A 138 -7.07 8.66 5.92
N PHE A 139 -6.42 7.91 6.84
CA PHE A 139 -4.98 7.82 6.95
C PHE A 139 -4.51 6.40 7.33
N PRO A 140 -3.24 6.03 7.08
CA PRO A 140 -2.70 4.72 7.43
C PRO A 140 -2.63 4.49 8.93
N VAL A 141 -3.04 3.30 9.39
CA VAL A 141 -2.97 2.87 10.78
C VAL A 141 -2.31 1.50 10.91
N ILE A 142 -1.70 1.25 12.08
CA ILE A 142 -1.17 -0.08 12.42
C ILE A 142 -2.30 -0.93 12.99
N HIS A 143 -2.33 -2.19 12.56
CA HIS A 143 -3.23 -3.20 13.10
C HIS A 143 -2.59 -4.60 13.03
N HIS A 144 -3.25 -5.61 13.62
CA HIS A 144 -2.85 -7.01 13.41
C HIS A 144 -3.03 -7.39 11.94
N TYR A 145 -2.09 -8.12 11.34
CA TYR A 145 -2.07 -8.40 9.89
C TYR A 145 -3.28 -9.21 9.39
N THR A 146 -4.03 -9.88 10.30
CA THR A 146 -5.32 -10.54 10.01
C THR A 146 -6.51 -9.79 10.61
N TYR A 147 -6.32 -8.54 11.08
CA TYR A 147 -7.34 -7.80 11.84
C TYR A 147 -7.90 -8.60 13.02
N ASN A 148 -7.02 -9.27 13.77
CA ASN A 148 -7.38 -10.21 14.84
C ASN A 148 -8.32 -11.33 14.34
N GLU A 149 -8.00 -11.90 13.16
CA GLU A 149 -8.72 -12.98 12.50
C GLU A 149 -10.11 -12.62 11.94
N THR A 150 -10.45 -11.33 11.92
CA THR A 150 -11.72 -10.85 11.35
C THR A 150 -11.68 -10.64 9.83
N LYS A 151 -10.48 -10.48 9.24
CA LYS A 151 -10.31 -10.37 7.79
C LYS A 151 -9.37 -11.47 7.30
N LYS A 152 -9.81 -12.23 6.29
CA LYS A 152 -8.99 -13.23 5.63
C LYS A 152 -8.00 -12.59 4.67
N ILE A 153 -6.78 -13.10 4.68
CA ILE A 153 -5.77 -12.74 3.70
C ILE A 153 -6.06 -13.51 2.42
N LYS A 154 -6.24 -12.81 1.31
CA LYS A 154 -6.42 -13.39 -0.02
C LYS A 154 -5.09 -13.75 -0.63
N LYS A 155 -4.12 -12.82 -0.60
CA LYS A 155 -2.78 -12.99 -1.17
C LYS A 155 -1.75 -12.16 -0.43
N ILE A 156 -0.49 -12.60 -0.49
CA ILE A 156 0.66 -11.83 -0.05
C ILE A 156 1.70 -11.83 -1.16
N TYR A 157 2.23 -10.66 -1.47
CA TYR A 157 3.29 -10.49 -2.44
C TYR A 157 4.57 -10.03 -1.76
N CYS A 158 5.65 -10.80 -1.94
CA CYS A 158 6.99 -10.42 -1.53
C CYS A 158 7.78 -9.86 -2.73
N ARG A 159 8.72 -8.95 -2.43
CA ARG A 159 9.58 -8.37 -3.47
C ARG A 159 10.44 -9.45 -4.12
N PRO A 160 10.78 -9.29 -5.41
CA PRO A 160 11.78 -10.16 -6.03
C PRO A 160 13.11 -10.01 -5.28
N VAL A 161 13.71 -11.14 -4.93
CA VAL A 161 15.08 -11.18 -4.42
C VAL A 161 16.01 -10.70 -5.55
N LYS A 162 16.73 -9.61 -5.31
CA LYS A 162 17.76 -9.10 -6.24
C LYS A 162 19.04 -9.84 -6.04
#